data_911fa42e7c8c69f3bda54a9caaaa3b54
#
_entry.id   911fa42e7c8c69f3bda54a9caaaa3b54
#
_cell.length_a   1.000
_cell.length_b   1.000
_cell.length_c   1.000
_cell.angle_alpha   90.00
_cell.angle_beta   90.00
_cell.angle_gamma   90.00
#
_symmetry.space_group_name_H-M   'P 1'
#
loop_
_entity.id
_entity.type
_entity.pdbx_description
1 polymer ?
#
loop_
_entity_poly.entity_id
_entity_poly.type
_entity_poly.pdbx_seq_one_letter_code
_entity_poly.pdbx_strand_id
1 'polypeptide(L)' 'MTRKHYRFFAQFAAESNLSEHRINEMCDFFLEDNYKFQKDQFLYAYWNAKKAYDAYNEDLKERLRA' A
#
# COMPACT_ATOMS: atom_id res chain seq x y z
N MET A 1 7.70 -13.32 7.29
CA MET A 1 7.25 -12.94 5.95
C MET A 1 8.41 -12.46 5.10
N THR A 2 8.33 -12.65 3.79
CA THR A 2 9.35 -12.21 2.84
C THR A 2 9.00 -10.86 2.22
N ARG A 3 9.94 -10.28 1.45
CA ARG A 3 9.68 -9.05 0.70
C ARG A 3 8.47 -9.15 -0.20
N LYS A 4 8.24 -10.32 -0.78
CA LYS A 4 7.09 -10.57 -1.66
C LYS A 4 5.78 -10.36 -0.91
N HIS A 5 5.69 -10.86 0.32
CA HIS A 5 4.50 -10.70 1.16
C HIS A 5 4.26 -9.23 1.51
N TYR A 6 5.31 -8.50 1.87
CA TYR A 6 5.18 -7.08 2.21
C TYR A 6 4.73 -6.25 1.01
N ARG A 7 5.24 -6.56 -0.18
CA ARG A 7 4.79 -5.89 -1.41
C ARG A 7 3.32 -6.15 -1.68
N PHE A 8 2.89 -7.37 -1.49
CA PHE A 8 1.48 -7.74 -1.65
C PHE A 8 0.60 -6.93 -0.71
N PHE A 9 0.97 -6.86 0.57
CA PHE A 9 0.18 -6.11 1.54
C PHE A 9 0.19 -4.61 1.25
N ALA A 10 1.31 -4.07 0.79
CA ALA A 10 1.37 -2.66 0.41
C ALA A 10 0.42 -2.34 -0.74
N GLN A 11 0.42 -3.17 -1.76
CA GLN A 11 -0.47 -3.02 -2.90
C GLN A 11 -1.94 -3.22 -2.50
N PHE A 12 -2.21 -4.24 -1.70
CA PHE A 12 -3.56 -4.52 -1.19
C PHE A 12 -4.09 -3.33 -0.41
N ALA A 13 -3.26 -2.76 0.47
CA ALA A 13 -3.64 -1.61 1.27
C ALA A 13 -3.94 -0.39 0.40
N ALA A 14 -3.13 -0.17 -0.64
CA ALA A 14 -3.33 0.95 -1.57
C ALA A 14 -4.65 0.80 -2.33
N GLU A 15 -4.93 -0.39 -2.83
CA GLU A 15 -6.16 -0.67 -3.59
C GLU A 15 -7.40 -0.67 -2.70
N SER A 16 -7.25 -1.02 -1.42
CA SER A 16 -8.34 -1.02 -0.46
C SER A 16 -8.62 0.36 0.13
N ASN A 17 -7.82 1.35 -0.24
CA ASN A 17 -7.95 2.73 0.23
C ASN A 17 -7.94 2.84 1.76
N LEU A 18 -7.05 2.11 2.40
CA LEU A 18 -6.90 2.16 3.85
C LEU A 18 -6.41 3.54 4.30
N SER A 19 -6.88 3.97 5.47
CA SER A 19 -6.43 5.23 6.05
C SER A 19 -4.98 5.14 6.52
N GLU A 20 -4.33 6.29 6.65
CA GLU A 20 -2.95 6.37 7.14
C GLU A 20 -2.82 5.73 8.53
N HIS A 21 -3.83 5.92 9.38
CA HIS A 21 -3.87 5.29 10.69
C HIS A 21 -3.81 3.77 10.60
N ARG A 22 -4.57 3.18 9.70
CA ARG A 22 -4.60 1.73 9.50
C ARG A 22 -3.28 1.21 8.93
N ILE A 23 -2.66 1.98 8.04
CA ILE A 23 -1.35 1.64 7.50
C ILE A 23 -0.29 1.61 8.61
N ASN A 24 -0.33 2.58 9.52
CA ASN A 24 0.58 2.61 10.67
C ASN A 24 0.36 1.44 11.61
N GLU A 25 -0.89 1.07 11.87
CA GLU A 25 -1.20 -0.11 12.68
C GLU A 25 -0.63 -1.39 12.05
N MET A 26 -0.76 -1.51 10.73
CA MET A 26 -0.22 -2.64 10.00
C MET A 26 1.31 -2.72 10.13
N CYS A 27 1.98 -1.57 10.01
CA CYS A 27 3.44 -1.49 10.18
C CYS A 27 3.86 -1.90 11.60
N ASP A 28 3.12 -1.45 12.61
CA ASP A 28 3.39 -1.82 13.99
C ASP A 28 3.27 -3.33 14.19
N PHE A 29 2.26 -3.94 13.61
CA PHE A 29 2.08 -5.39 13.65
C PHE A 29 3.27 -6.10 13.01
N PHE A 30 3.73 -5.65 11.85
CA PHE A 30 4.85 -6.26 11.17
C PHE A 30 6.14 -6.13 11.98
N LEU A 31 6.34 -5.00 12.67
CA LEU A 31 7.51 -4.80 13.54
C LEU A 31 7.49 -5.73 14.75
N GLU A 32 6.32 -6.00 15.32
CA GLU A 32 6.18 -6.95 16.41
C GLU A 32 6.53 -8.37 15.97
N ASP A 33 6.08 -8.75 14.76
CA ASP A 33 6.34 -10.07 14.20
C ASP A 33 7.80 -10.22 13.79
N ASN A 34 8.42 -9.18 13.26
CA ASN A 34 9.78 -9.21 12.76
C ASN A 34 10.47 -7.86 12.97
N TYR A 35 11.38 -7.81 13.95
CA TYR A 35 12.10 -6.57 14.27
C TYR A 35 12.95 -6.03 13.12
N LYS A 36 13.26 -6.86 12.12
CA LYS A 36 14.01 -6.45 10.94
C LYS A 36 13.14 -5.81 9.86
N PHE A 37 11.84 -5.74 10.08
CA PHE A 37 10.92 -5.12 9.14
C PHE A 37 11.31 -3.65 8.91
N GLN A 38 11.36 -3.26 7.65
CA GLN A 38 11.74 -1.90 7.26
C GLN A 38 10.50 -1.11 6.87
N LYS A 39 10.00 -0.32 7.81
CA LYS A 39 8.79 0.48 7.66
C LYS A 39 8.89 1.44 6.47
N ASP A 40 10.05 2.08 6.29
CA ASP A 40 10.26 3.05 5.23
C ASP A 40 10.08 2.43 3.85
N GLN A 41 10.62 1.23 3.65
CA GLN A 41 10.48 0.53 2.38
C GLN A 41 9.04 0.09 2.13
N PHE A 42 8.34 -0.33 3.17
CA PHE A 42 6.93 -0.69 3.06
C PHE A 42 6.09 0.51 2.66
N LEU A 43 6.29 1.65 3.33
CA LEU A 43 5.56 2.87 3.03
C LEU A 43 5.86 3.37 1.62
N TYR A 44 7.10 3.24 1.16
CA TYR A 44 7.46 3.60 -0.19
C TYR A 44 6.69 2.76 -1.22
N ALA A 45 6.64 1.46 -1.01
CA ALA A 45 5.89 0.55 -1.88
C ALA A 45 4.39 0.88 -1.87
N TYR A 46 3.85 1.19 -0.69
CA TYR A 46 2.45 1.58 -0.54
C TYR A 46 2.14 2.85 -1.33
N TRP A 47 2.96 3.90 -1.17
CA TRP A 47 2.71 5.16 -1.86
C TRP A 47 2.85 5.03 -3.37
N ASN A 48 3.80 4.25 -3.86
CA ASN A 48 3.93 3.98 -5.29
C ASN A 48 2.72 3.25 -5.84
N ALA A 49 2.25 2.23 -5.13
CA ALA A 49 1.07 1.47 -5.54
C ALA A 49 -0.18 2.36 -5.52
N LYS A 50 -0.31 3.23 -4.53
CA LYS A 50 -1.43 4.15 -4.41
C LYS A 50 -1.45 5.16 -5.56
N LYS A 51 -0.29 5.72 -5.91
CA LYS A 51 -0.18 6.63 -7.06
C LYS A 51 -0.63 5.96 -8.34
N ALA A 52 -0.16 4.75 -8.59
CA ALA A 52 -0.52 4.02 -9.80
C ALA A 52 -2.01 3.69 -9.83
N TYR A 53 -2.57 3.29 -8.69
CA TYR A 53 -3.99 2.95 -8.57
C TYR A 53 -4.88 4.17 -8.78
N ASP A 54 -4.51 5.31 -8.18
CA ASP A 54 -5.28 6.54 -8.33
C ASP A 54 -5.24 7.05 -9.77
N ALA A 55 -4.08 6.97 -10.42
CA ALA A 55 -3.96 7.35 -11.83
C ALA A 55 -4.81 6.46 -12.73
N TYR A 56 -4.83 5.16 -12.45
CA TYR A 56 -5.67 4.21 -13.17
C TYR A 56 -7.15 4.54 -13.01
N ASN A 57 -7.58 4.85 -11.80
CA ASN A 57 -8.97 5.19 -11.52
C ASN A 57 -9.40 6.48 -12.20
N GLU A 58 -8.53 7.48 -12.24
CA GLU A 58 -8.83 8.74 -12.94
C GLU A 58 -9.00 8.51 -14.44
N ASP A 59 -8.10 7.73 -15.04
CA ASP A 59 -8.19 7.39 -16.46
C ASP A 59 -9.48 6.65 -16.77
N LEU A 60 -9.86 5.72 -15.91
CA LEU A 60 -11.09 4.96 -16.05
C LEU A 60 -12.33 5.86 -15.97
N LYS A 61 -12.34 6.81 -15.04
CA LYS A 61 -13.43 7.78 -14.89
C LYS A 61 -13.58 8.64 -16.13
N GLU A 62 -12.48 9.11 -16.70
CA GLU A 62 -12.50 9.90 -17.93
C GLU A 62 -13.09 9.10 -19.08
N ARG A 63 -12.72 7.83 -19.21
CA ARG A 63 -13.27 6.95 -20.25
C ARG A 63 -14.77 6.72 -20.09
N LEU A 64 -15.24 6.62 -18.85
CA LEU A 64 -16.65 6.40 -18.57
C LEU A 64 -17.50 7.65 -18.79
N ARG A 65 -16.88 8.82 -18.72
CA ARG A 65 -17.57 10.10 -19.00
C ARG A 65 -17.70 10.39 -20.49
N ALA A 66 -16.81 9.84 -21.27
CA ALA A 66 -16.84 10.01 -22.72
C ALA A 66 -17.86 9.07 -23.35
#